data_8104c2aa9b16190ca18a0d607725f665
#
_entry.id   8104c2aa9b16190ca18a0d607725f665
#
_cell.length_a   1.000
_cell.length_b   1.000
_cell.length_c   1.000
_cell.angle_alpha   90.00
_cell.angle_beta   90.00
_cell.angle_gamma   90.00
#
_symmetry.space_group_name_H-M   'P 1'
#
loop_
_entity.id
_entity.type
_entity.pdbx_description
1 polymer ?
#
loop_
_entity_poly.entity_id
_entity_poly.type
_entity_poly.pdbx_seq_one_letter_code
_entity_poly.pdbx_strand_id
1 'polypeptide(L)'
;MRRLLCALLALLLLLGGAAGAEEGRLWLHGDFESVETDGYRLQNGFYEYEKIAHKGDISLYAVGYEAESGYALLTPEEAGGDLTYERMEDANLGAAQAGRWRYTDAGSRWDFLAVEAEGFFFSIMIAVPETGAERLDEEVEALISSLSLEAEPTDDTPMLGADTSGFTLVMDTLADDGGGLGRVTAWAAADGGVSVTFQRGAAGEYPFDSAEHLRETFAGEDAERLEDVYISGQSAERWRFTLVLADGSECPAEAVLLPGEEFSYAAVFGLTGGETPENAAMLERLLDSLALS
;
A
#
# COMPACT_ATOMS: atom_id res chain seq x y z
N MET A 1 -9.17 -14.74 5.83
CA MET A 1 -7.97 -14.05 5.39
C MET A 1 -7.46 -14.51 4.03
N ARG A 2 -7.28 -15.82 3.71
CA ARG A 2 -6.87 -16.33 2.36
C ARG A 2 -7.61 -15.66 1.19
N ARG A 3 -8.92 -15.43 1.30
CA ARG A 3 -9.71 -14.77 0.24
C ARG A 3 -9.47 -13.27 0.10
N LEU A 4 -8.92 -12.63 1.14
CA LEU A 4 -8.64 -11.19 1.09
C LEU A 4 -7.31 -10.90 0.37
N LEU A 5 -6.26 -11.70 0.60
CA LEU A 5 -4.97 -11.52 -0.07
C LEU A 5 -5.06 -11.82 -1.56
N CYS A 6 -5.74 -12.92 -1.94
CA CYS A 6 -6.01 -13.24 -3.35
C CYS A 6 -6.94 -12.21 -4.01
N ALA A 7 -7.93 -11.67 -3.28
CA ALA A 7 -8.80 -10.62 -3.77
C ALA A 7 -8.07 -9.29 -3.97
N LEU A 8 -7.09 -8.97 -3.11
CA LEU A 8 -6.25 -7.77 -3.26
C LEU A 8 -5.36 -7.86 -4.50
N LEU A 9 -4.66 -9.01 -4.71
CA LEU A 9 -3.86 -9.25 -5.91
C LEU A 9 -4.71 -9.17 -7.20
N ALA A 10 -5.93 -9.66 -7.14
CA ALA A 10 -6.80 -9.76 -8.29
C ALA A 10 -7.55 -8.46 -8.63
N LEU A 11 -7.81 -7.59 -7.65
CA LEU A 11 -8.39 -6.26 -7.91
C LEU A 11 -7.44 -5.36 -8.70
N LEU A 12 -6.13 -5.62 -8.63
CA LEU A 12 -5.06 -4.85 -9.27
C LEU A 12 -4.94 -5.05 -10.77
N LEU A 13 -5.48 -6.14 -11.32
CA LEU A 13 -5.22 -6.55 -12.71
C LEU A 13 -6.24 -6.00 -13.74
N LEU A 14 -7.27 -5.27 -13.31
CA LEU A 14 -8.35 -4.81 -14.21
C LEU A 14 -8.18 -3.39 -14.74
N LEU A 15 -7.13 -2.66 -14.40
CA LEU A 15 -7.02 -1.24 -14.73
C LEU A 15 -5.78 -0.92 -15.57
N GLY A 16 -5.88 -1.13 -16.87
CA GLY A 16 -4.96 -0.51 -17.82
C GLY A 16 -5.17 1.00 -17.87
N GLY A 17 -4.25 1.78 -17.32
CA GLY A 17 -4.22 3.23 -17.36
C GLY A 17 -2.81 3.77 -17.52
N ALA A 18 -2.68 4.88 -18.20
CA ALA A 18 -1.45 5.49 -18.70
C ALA A 18 -0.39 5.74 -17.61
N ALA A 19 0.88 5.57 -17.99
CA ALA A 19 2.03 5.91 -17.17
C ALA A 19 2.03 7.40 -16.80
N GLY A 20 1.75 7.69 -15.53
CA GLY A 20 2.04 8.97 -14.89
C GLY A 20 3.40 8.90 -14.20
N ALA A 21 4.15 9.99 -14.22
CA ALA A 21 5.50 10.07 -13.67
C ALA A 21 5.53 9.77 -12.18
N GLU A 22 6.58 9.07 -11.73
CA GLU A 22 6.87 8.79 -10.30
C GLU A 22 7.25 10.04 -9.48
N GLU A 23 7.24 11.24 -10.09
CA GLU A 23 7.60 12.49 -9.43
C GLU A 23 6.39 13.10 -8.72
N GLY A 24 6.45 13.22 -7.41
CA GLY A 24 5.52 14.05 -6.62
C GLY A 24 4.55 13.33 -5.70
N ARG A 25 4.69 12.02 -5.46
CA ARG A 25 3.87 11.34 -4.44
C ARG A 25 4.30 11.76 -3.04
N LEU A 26 3.32 12.21 -2.24
CA LEU A 26 3.54 12.65 -0.87
C LEU A 26 2.96 11.63 0.11
N TRP A 27 3.72 11.31 1.13
CA TRP A 27 3.32 10.45 2.23
C TRP A 27 2.99 11.29 3.47
N LEU A 28 1.96 10.88 4.22
CA LEU A 28 1.61 11.52 5.47
C LEU A 28 2.45 10.95 6.61
N HIS A 29 3.35 11.75 7.15
CA HIS A 29 4.15 11.45 8.34
C HIS A 29 3.49 12.00 9.59
N GLY A 30 3.80 11.42 10.75
CA GLY A 30 3.31 11.86 12.04
C GLY A 30 3.83 10.99 13.17
N ASP A 31 3.57 11.41 14.40
CA ASP A 31 3.95 10.67 15.62
C ASP A 31 2.87 9.62 15.93
N PHE A 32 2.92 8.48 15.24
CA PHE A 32 2.01 7.35 15.41
C PHE A 32 2.65 6.26 16.26
N GLU A 33 1.82 5.50 17.02
CA GLU A 33 2.24 4.30 17.76
C GLU A 33 2.14 3.04 16.91
N SER A 34 1.18 3.02 15.96
CA SER A 34 1.04 1.94 14.99
C SER A 34 0.46 2.45 13.68
N VAL A 35 0.80 1.77 12.60
CA VAL A 35 0.33 2.05 11.24
C VAL A 35 -0.19 0.76 10.63
N GLU A 36 -1.49 0.68 10.34
CA GLU A 36 -2.10 -0.49 9.74
C GLU A 36 -1.98 -0.47 8.21
N THR A 37 -2.08 0.72 7.60
CA THR A 37 -1.98 0.93 6.16
C THR A 37 -1.29 2.25 5.90
N ASP A 38 -0.37 2.27 4.94
CA ASP A 38 0.31 3.48 4.47
C ASP A 38 0.79 3.27 3.04
N GLY A 39 0.19 3.94 2.07
CA GLY A 39 0.67 3.79 0.70
C GLY A 39 -0.29 4.16 -0.40
N TYR A 40 0.16 3.87 -1.61
CA TYR A 40 -0.50 4.20 -2.86
C TYR A 40 -1.03 2.96 -3.58
N ARG A 41 -2.18 3.12 -4.23
CA ARG A 41 -2.71 2.17 -5.21
C ARG A 41 -3.22 2.90 -6.44
N LEU A 42 -3.06 2.29 -7.61
CA LEU A 42 -3.62 2.80 -8.86
C LEU A 42 -5.08 2.35 -8.98
N GLN A 43 -6.01 3.29 -9.04
CA GLN A 43 -7.43 3.02 -9.19
C GLN A 43 -8.02 3.89 -10.31
N ASN A 44 -8.66 3.26 -11.30
CA ASN A 44 -9.23 3.95 -12.46
C ASN A 44 -8.24 4.86 -13.23
N GLY A 45 -6.95 4.50 -13.22
CA GLY A 45 -5.89 5.25 -13.89
C GLY A 45 -5.30 6.41 -13.09
N PHE A 46 -5.69 6.57 -11.83
CA PHE A 46 -5.19 7.59 -10.91
C PHE A 46 -4.66 6.96 -9.63
N TYR A 47 -3.68 7.59 -9.00
CA TYR A 47 -3.18 7.14 -7.70
C TYR A 47 -4.11 7.62 -6.59
N GLU A 48 -4.41 6.69 -5.68
CA GLU A 48 -5.11 6.92 -4.42
C GLU A 48 -4.16 6.55 -3.28
N TYR A 49 -3.95 7.50 -2.37
CA TYR A 49 -3.23 7.28 -1.12
C TYR A 49 -4.20 6.87 -0.02
N GLU A 50 -3.80 5.95 0.83
CA GLU A 50 -4.53 5.58 2.05
C GLU A 50 -3.56 5.42 3.21
N LYS A 51 -3.94 5.98 4.38
CA LYS A 51 -3.25 5.73 5.64
C LYS A 51 -4.24 5.49 6.76
N ILE A 52 -3.99 4.43 7.52
CA ILE A 52 -4.69 4.12 8.78
C ILE A 52 -3.63 4.00 9.86
N ALA A 53 -3.72 4.84 10.89
CA ALA A 53 -2.75 4.90 11.97
C ALA A 53 -3.42 5.17 13.32
N HIS A 54 -2.74 4.82 14.41
CA HIS A 54 -3.25 4.98 15.76
C HIS A 54 -2.19 5.58 16.70
N LYS A 55 -2.68 6.31 17.72
CA LYS A 55 -1.91 6.78 18.85
C LYS A 55 -2.78 6.73 20.10
N GLY A 56 -2.59 5.74 20.97
CA GLY A 56 -3.50 5.49 22.09
C GLY A 56 -4.94 5.33 21.64
N ASP A 57 -5.84 6.14 22.18
CA ASP A 57 -7.28 6.17 21.82
C ASP A 57 -7.59 7.05 20.59
N ILE A 58 -6.57 7.57 19.91
CA ILE A 58 -6.71 8.41 18.71
C ILE A 58 -6.54 7.54 17.48
N SER A 59 -7.52 7.57 16.57
CA SER A 59 -7.44 6.94 15.27
C SER A 59 -7.31 7.99 14.18
N LEU A 60 -6.42 7.76 13.22
CA LEU A 60 -6.27 8.59 12.03
C LEU A 60 -6.59 7.77 10.80
N TYR A 61 -7.40 8.34 9.93
CA TYR A 61 -7.65 7.87 8.58
C TYR A 61 -7.39 8.98 7.59
N ALA A 62 -6.50 8.75 6.63
CA ALA A 62 -6.21 9.70 5.58
C ALA A 62 -6.40 9.07 4.20
N VAL A 63 -6.95 9.85 3.28
CA VAL A 63 -7.00 9.52 1.85
C VAL A 63 -6.45 10.69 1.06
N GLY A 64 -5.75 10.37 -0.02
CA GLY A 64 -5.24 11.34 -0.99
C GLY A 64 -5.63 10.91 -2.40
N TYR A 65 -6.06 11.84 -3.23
CA TYR A 65 -6.43 11.60 -4.63
C TYR A 65 -5.67 12.56 -5.53
N GLU A 66 -5.17 12.08 -6.66
CA GLU A 66 -4.66 12.97 -7.70
C GLU A 66 -5.73 14.00 -8.10
N ALA A 67 -5.36 15.27 -8.19
CA ALA A 67 -6.27 16.36 -8.51
C ALA A 67 -6.96 16.16 -9.88
N GLU A 68 -6.28 15.51 -10.82
CA GLU A 68 -6.79 15.20 -12.15
C GLU A 68 -7.81 14.04 -12.18
N SER A 69 -7.93 13.28 -11.08
CA SER A 69 -8.88 12.15 -10.97
C SER A 69 -10.35 12.57 -11.08
N GLY A 70 -10.63 13.86 -10.89
CA GLY A 70 -11.99 14.38 -10.83
C GLY A 70 -12.69 14.17 -9.48
N TYR A 71 -12.01 13.55 -8.51
CA TYR A 71 -12.46 13.56 -7.12
C TYR A 71 -12.21 14.95 -6.54
N ALA A 72 -13.27 15.60 -6.07
CA ALA A 72 -13.18 16.92 -5.44
C ALA A 72 -12.81 16.75 -3.96
N LEU A 73 -11.90 17.59 -3.47
CA LEU A 73 -11.73 17.78 -2.05
C LEU A 73 -13.00 18.48 -1.52
N LEU A 74 -13.86 17.69 -0.88
CA LEU A 74 -15.07 18.24 -0.26
C LEU A 74 -14.75 18.62 1.18
N THR A 75 -14.81 19.93 1.45
CA THR A 75 -14.87 20.40 2.83
C THR A 75 -16.19 19.96 3.46
N PRO A 76 -16.28 19.87 4.81
CA PRO A 76 -17.53 19.54 5.46
C PRO A 76 -18.70 20.43 5.05
N GLU A 77 -18.45 21.73 4.80
CA GLU A 77 -19.48 22.66 4.35
C GLU A 77 -19.97 22.34 2.92
N GLU A 78 -19.09 21.88 2.05
CA GLU A 78 -19.41 21.52 0.66
C GLU A 78 -20.08 20.16 0.55
N ALA A 79 -19.70 19.23 1.45
CA ALA A 79 -20.31 17.90 1.49
C ALA A 79 -21.79 17.95 1.85
N GLY A 80 -22.24 19.00 2.50
CA GLY A 80 -23.62 19.17 2.96
C GLY A 80 -23.96 18.16 4.06
N GLY A 81 -25.18 18.24 4.59
CA GLY A 81 -25.68 17.34 5.61
C GLY A 81 -26.16 18.07 6.85
N ASP A 82 -26.65 17.31 7.84
CA ASP A 82 -27.22 17.86 9.08
C ASP A 82 -26.16 18.01 10.18
N LEU A 83 -24.86 17.77 9.89
CA LEU A 83 -23.78 17.89 10.87
C LEU A 83 -23.44 19.35 11.14
N THR A 84 -23.18 19.66 12.38
CA THR A 84 -22.70 20.99 12.79
C THR A 84 -21.18 20.95 12.88
N TYR A 85 -20.53 21.81 12.11
CA TYR A 85 -19.07 21.93 12.05
C TYR A 85 -18.61 23.21 12.76
N GLU A 86 -17.51 23.08 13.52
CA GLU A 86 -16.76 24.21 14.04
C GLU A 86 -15.51 24.39 13.19
N ARG A 87 -15.35 25.57 12.58
CA ARG A 87 -14.12 25.92 11.86
C ARG A 87 -13.01 26.22 12.87
N MET A 88 -11.97 25.42 12.85
CA MET A 88 -10.81 25.55 13.71
C MET A 88 -9.72 26.40 13.02
N GLU A 89 -8.66 26.72 13.76
CA GLU A 89 -7.46 27.32 13.20
C GLU A 89 -6.78 26.32 12.23
N ASP A 90 -6.27 26.85 11.11
CA ASP A 90 -5.62 26.02 10.09
C ASP A 90 -4.39 25.29 10.65
N ALA A 91 -4.19 24.05 10.20
CA ALA A 91 -3.04 23.24 10.58
C ALA A 91 -1.93 23.36 9.52
N ASN A 92 -0.67 23.28 9.96
CA ASN A 92 0.48 23.21 9.07
C ASN A 92 0.92 21.74 8.94
N LEU A 93 0.99 21.23 7.72
CA LEU A 93 1.44 19.88 7.39
C LEU A 93 2.78 19.97 6.65
N GLY A 94 3.83 20.32 7.37
CA GLY A 94 5.13 20.66 6.76
C GLY A 94 5.05 21.97 5.98
N ALA A 95 5.24 21.92 4.67
CA ALA A 95 5.15 23.08 3.77
C ALA A 95 3.70 23.44 3.36
N ALA A 96 2.74 22.55 3.57
CA ALA A 96 1.35 22.72 3.17
C ALA A 96 0.48 23.22 4.33
N GLN A 97 -0.54 24.03 4.02
CA GLN A 97 -1.51 24.52 4.99
C GLN A 97 -2.85 23.83 4.78
N ALA A 98 -3.38 23.17 5.82
CA ALA A 98 -4.64 22.46 5.79
C ALA A 98 -5.75 23.26 6.45
N GLY A 99 -6.91 23.37 5.80
CA GLY A 99 -8.12 23.78 6.45
C GLY A 99 -8.53 22.74 7.50
N ARG A 100 -9.05 23.19 8.66
CA ARG A 100 -9.43 22.29 9.75
C ARG A 100 -10.84 22.57 10.25
N TRP A 101 -11.60 21.49 10.47
CA TRP A 101 -12.96 21.51 11.02
C TRP A 101 -13.09 20.48 12.12
N ARG A 102 -13.92 20.78 13.12
CA ARG A 102 -14.26 19.83 14.19
C ARG A 102 -15.76 19.57 14.19
N TYR A 103 -16.14 18.31 14.39
CA TYR A 103 -17.54 17.90 14.51
C TYR A 103 -17.68 16.66 15.38
N THR A 104 -18.92 16.31 15.74
CA THR A 104 -19.25 15.09 16.47
C THR A 104 -20.24 14.28 15.66
N ASP A 105 -19.96 13.02 15.47
CA ASP A 105 -20.81 12.06 14.78
C ASP A 105 -20.57 10.64 15.28
N ALA A 106 -21.64 9.82 15.31
CA ALA A 106 -21.60 8.40 15.66
C ALA A 106 -20.85 8.05 16.97
N GLY A 107 -20.88 8.94 17.97
CA GLY A 107 -20.24 8.74 19.27
C GLY A 107 -18.73 9.02 19.26
N SER A 108 -18.23 9.65 18.22
CA SER A 108 -16.85 10.13 18.10
C SER A 108 -16.81 11.63 17.83
N ARG A 109 -15.79 12.29 18.35
CA ARG A 109 -15.41 13.62 17.93
C ARG A 109 -14.34 13.49 16.86
N TRP A 110 -14.51 14.25 15.81
CA TRP A 110 -13.67 14.24 14.62
C TRP A 110 -12.99 15.58 14.42
N ASP A 111 -11.70 15.57 14.12
CA ASP A 111 -10.98 16.66 13.50
C ASP A 111 -10.72 16.28 12.04
N PHE A 112 -11.25 17.06 11.10
CA PHE A 112 -11.10 16.86 9.67
C PHE A 112 -10.15 17.93 9.12
N LEU A 113 -9.11 17.50 8.41
CA LEU A 113 -8.18 18.37 7.71
C LEU A 113 -8.28 18.17 6.22
N ALA A 114 -8.27 19.27 5.46
CA ALA A 114 -8.30 19.23 4.00
C ALA A 114 -7.14 20.07 3.45
N VAL A 115 -6.35 19.47 2.55
CA VAL A 115 -5.18 20.14 1.98
C VAL A 115 -4.95 19.72 0.54
N GLU A 116 -4.51 20.65 -0.29
CA GLU A 116 -3.98 20.41 -1.63
C GLU A 116 -2.46 20.57 -1.60
N ALA A 117 -1.73 19.55 -2.05
CA ALA A 117 -0.28 19.56 -2.12
C ALA A 117 0.22 18.69 -3.27
N GLU A 118 1.20 19.19 -4.04
CA GLU A 118 1.90 18.46 -5.13
C GLU A 118 0.96 17.73 -6.11
N GLY A 119 -0.20 18.33 -6.43
CA GLY A 119 -1.18 17.73 -7.35
C GLY A 119 -2.08 16.65 -6.73
N PHE A 120 -2.09 16.51 -5.41
CA PHE A 120 -3.01 15.66 -4.66
C PHE A 120 -3.93 16.47 -3.76
N PHE A 121 -5.15 15.97 -3.58
CA PHE A 121 -6.08 16.41 -2.53
C PHE A 121 -6.07 15.38 -1.40
N PHE A 122 -5.66 15.80 -0.20
CA PHE A 122 -5.68 14.96 1.00
C PHE A 122 -6.83 15.35 1.91
N SER A 123 -7.56 14.33 2.38
CA SER A 123 -8.53 14.42 3.47
C SER A 123 -8.02 13.58 4.64
N ILE A 124 -7.80 14.21 5.78
CA ILE A 124 -7.29 13.56 6.98
C ILE A 124 -8.35 13.67 8.07
N MET A 125 -8.77 12.54 8.60
CA MET A 125 -9.78 12.41 9.65
C MET A 125 -9.14 11.87 10.91
N ILE A 126 -9.23 12.61 12.00
CA ILE A 126 -8.73 12.21 13.32
C ILE A 126 -9.92 12.03 14.23
N ALA A 127 -10.10 10.81 14.72
CA ALA A 127 -11.22 10.42 15.58
C ALA A 127 -10.77 10.13 16.99
N VAL A 128 -11.56 10.61 17.95
CA VAL A 128 -11.45 10.24 19.37
C VAL A 128 -12.84 9.87 19.91
N PRO A 129 -12.96 8.95 20.88
CA PRO A 129 -14.24 8.67 21.52
C PRO A 129 -14.84 9.96 22.10
N GLU A 130 -16.12 10.25 21.83
CA GLU A 130 -16.79 11.46 22.32
C GLU A 130 -16.73 11.56 23.85
N THR A 131 -16.90 10.40 24.51
CA THR A 131 -16.79 10.32 25.97
C THR A 131 -15.33 10.51 26.41
N GLY A 132 -15.02 11.66 26.97
CA GLY A 132 -13.68 11.99 27.43
C GLY A 132 -12.78 12.64 26.37
N ALA A 133 -13.33 13.01 25.22
CA ALA A 133 -12.62 13.70 24.14
C ALA A 133 -11.81 14.91 24.60
N GLU A 134 -12.34 15.68 25.58
CA GLU A 134 -11.64 16.84 26.16
C GLU A 134 -10.30 16.48 26.83
N ARG A 135 -10.13 15.23 27.30
CA ARG A 135 -8.87 14.80 27.92
C ARG A 135 -7.79 14.52 26.88
N LEU A 136 -8.20 14.30 25.64
CA LEU A 136 -7.31 13.99 24.51
C LEU A 136 -7.01 15.23 23.66
N ASP A 137 -7.53 16.42 24.03
CA ASP A 137 -7.30 17.63 23.23
C ASP A 137 -5.82 17.95 23.04
N GLU A 138 -5.02 17.87 24.11
CA GLU A 138 -3.58 18.14 24.02
C GLU A 138 -2.85 17.10 23.16
N GLU A 139 -3.26 15.83 23.23
CA GLU A 139 -2.68 14.74 22.43
C GLU A 139 -3.09 14.85 20.95
N VAL A 140 -4.34 15.24 20.67
CA VAL A 140 -4.82 15.51 19.30
C VAL A 140 -4.06 16.70 18.70
N GLU A 141 -3.90 17.81 19.45
CA GLU A 141 -3.14 18.97 18.98
C GLU A 141 -1.66 18.62 18.76
N ALA A 142 -1.06 17.79 19.63
CA ALA A 142 0.30 17.31 19.47
C ALA A 142 0.44 16.42 18.21
N LEU A 143 -0.52 15.51 18.01
CA LEU A 143 -0.55 14.69 16.80
C LEU A 143 -0.67 15.55 15.54
N ILE A 144 -1.65 16.48 15.49
CA ILE A 144 -1.84 17.39 14.34
C ILE A 144 -0.56 18.20 14.07
N SER A 145 0.09 18.67 15.12
CA SER A 145 1.34 19.46 15.00
C SER A 145 2.52 18.63 14.51
N SER A 146 2.47 17.30 14.65
CA SER A 146 3.50 16.38 14.14
C SER A 146 3.27 15.97 12.70
N LEU A 147 2.09 16.23 12.13
CA LEU A 147 1.77 15.80 10.75
C LEU A 147 2.56 16.61 9.74
N SER A 148 3.09 15.91 8.75
CA SER A 148 3.69 16.52 7.55
C SER A 148 3.38 15.69 6.32
N LEU A 149 3.30 16.36 5.16
CA LEU A 149 3.27 15.73 3.84
C LEU A 149 4.66 15.88 3.23
N GLU A 150 5.33 14.76 3.04
CA GLU A 150 6.71 14.69 2.55
C GLU A 150 6.83 13.64 1.47
N ALA A 151 7.94 13.65 0.72
CA ALA A 151 8.27 12.58 -0.21
C ALA A 151 8.33 11.22 0.52
N GLU A 152 8.33 10.13 -0.25
CA GLU A 152 8.38 8.76 0.26
C GLU A 152 9.32 8.63 1.48
N PRO A 153 8.88 7.95 2.55
CA PRO A 153 9.71 7.75 3.74
C PRO A 153 11.01 7.03 3.38
N THR A 154 12.10 7.43 4.01
CA THR A 154 13.39 6.76 3.85
C THR A 154 13.29 5.37 4.47
N ASP A 155 13.11 4.36 3.64
CA ASP A 155 13.14 2.95 4.04
C ASP A 155 14.43 2.33 3.48
N ASP A 156 15.47 2.31 4.32
CA ASP A 156 16.77 1.74 3.96
C ASP A 156 16.78 0.20 4.02
N THR A 157 15.65 -0.42 4.36
CA THR A 157 15.53 -1.89 4.41
C THR A 157 15.49 -2.46 3.00
N PRO A 158 16.36 -3.42 2.66
CA PRO A 158 16.37 -4.01 1.34
C PRO A 158 14.99 -4.49 0.90
N MET A 159 14.65 -4.26 -0.36
CA MET A 159 13.44 -4.77 -0.99
C MET A 159 13.81 -5.69 -2.15
N LEU A 160 13.03 -6.76 -2.32
CA LEU A 160 13.14 -7.58 -3.52
C LEU A 160 12.58 -6.81 -4.70
N GLY A 161 13.32 -6.77 -5.78
CA GLY A 161 12.92 -6.10 -7.02
C GLY A 161 13.46 -6.81 -8.26
N ALA A 162 13.00 -6.37 -9.43
CA ALA A 162 13.44 -6.87 -10.73
C ALA A 162 13.44 -5.71 -11.76
N ASP A 163 13.88 -5.97 -12.99
CA ASP A 163 13.74 -5.03 -14.11
C ASP A 163 12.28 -4.90 -14.54
N THR A 164 11.59 -3.93 -13.96
CA THR A 164 10.20 -3.57 -14.28
C THR A 164 10.07 -2.55 -15.40
N SER A 165 11.11 -2.38 -16.24
CA SER A 165 11.03 -1.51 -17.42
C SER A 165 9.88 -1.91 -18.33
N GLY A 166 8.96 -0.99 -18.63
CA GLY A 166 7.75 -1.24 -19.41
C GLY A 166 6.55 -1.75 -18.58
N PHE A 167 6.68 -1.74 -17.26
CA PHE A 167 5.57 -1.99 -16.34
C PHE A 167 5.11 -0.66 -15.73
N THR A 168 3.86 -0.63 -15.30
CA THR A 168 3.28 0.44 -14.51
C THR A 168 3.19 -0.01 -13.06
N LEU A 169 3.63 0.81 -12.12
CA LEU A 169 3.42 0.60 -10.70
C LEU A 169 1.92 0.69 -10.40
N VAL A 170 1.35 -0.32 -9.78
CA VAL A 170 -0.10 -0.37 -9.46
C VAL A 170 -0.36 -0.36 -7.96
N MET A 171 0.64 -0.68 -7.15
CA MET A 171 0.57 -0.58 -5.69
C MET A 171 1.97 -0.35 -5.12
N ASP A 172 2.04 0.50 -4.12
CA ASP A 172 3.20 0.68 -3.26
C ASP A 172 2.70 0.99 -1.85
N THR A 173 2.81 0.03 -0.95
CA THR A 173 2.22 0.12 0.39
C THR A 173 3.24 -0.30 1.42
N LEU A 174 3.39 0.54 2.45
CA LEU A 174 4.11 0.24 3.68
C LEU A 174 3.10 -0.13 4.77
N ALA A 175 3.41 -1.12 5.57
CA ALA A 175 2.65 -1.47 6.75
C ALA A 175 3.64 -1.70 7.90
N ASP A 176 3.37 -1.09 9.06
CA ASP A 176 4.09 -1.36 10.30
C ASP A 176 3.07 -1.92 11.30
N ASP A 177 3.09 -3.22 11.48
CA ASP A 177 2.25 -3.94 12.43
C ASP A 177 2.95 -4.20 13.77
N GLY A 178 4.05 -3.47 14.02
CA GLY A 178 4.83 -3.51 15.27
C GLY A 178 6.02 -4.46 15.24
N GLY A 179 6.27 -5.19 14.13
CA GLY A 179 7.39 -6.12 13.97
C GLY A 179 8.46 -5.67 12.96
N GLY A 180 8.24 -4.56 12.30
CA GLY A 180 9.08 -4.01 11.24
C GLY A 180 8.28 -3.64 9.99
N LEU A 181 8.84 -2.76 9.16
CA LEU A 181 8.13 -2.28 7.98
C LEU A 181 7.93 -3.40 6.95
N GLY A 182 6.71 -3.90 6.87
CA GLY A 182 6.24 -4.65 5.71
C GLY A 182 6.13 -3.74 4.50
N ARG A 183 6.50 -4.19 3.31
CA ARG A 183 6.30 -3.45 2.05
C ARG A 183 5.75 -4.37 0.98
N VAL A 184 4.81 -3.84 0.22
CA VAL A 184 4.25 -4.51 -0.97
C VAL A 184 4.35 -3.54 -2.14
N THR A 185 5.02 -3.96 -3.22
CA THR A 185 4.96 -3.26 -4.49
C THR A 185 4.39 -4.18 -5.55
N ALA A 186 3.50 -3.68 -6.38
CA ALA A 186 2.92 -4.45 -7.48
C ALA A 186 3.00 -3.67 -8.79
N TRP A 187 3.33 -4.38 -9.86
CA TRP A 187 3.55 -3.84 -11.18
C TRP A 187 2.77 -4.65 -12.22
N ALA A 188 2.26 -4.00 -13.23
CA ALA A 188 1.57 -4.64 -14.36
C ALA A 188 2.20 -4.21 -15.68
N ALA A 189 2.41 -5.16 -16.58
CA ALA A 189 2.84 -4.85 -17.94
C ALA A 189 1.76 -4.00 -18.66
N ALA A 190 2.21 -3.10 -19.53
CA ALA A 190 1.31 -2.17 -20.23
C ALA A 190 0.22 -2.87 -21.08
N ASP A 191 0.51 -4.08 -21.56
CA ASP A 191 -0.44 -4.93 -22.31
C ASP A 191 -1.29 -5.84 -21.42
N GLY A 192 -1.07 -5.80 -20.09
CA GLY A 192 -1.77 -6.63 -19.12
C GLY A 192 -1.38 -8.12 -19.17
N GLY A 193 -0.33 -8.48 -19.92
CA GLY A 193 0.06 -9.88 -20.09
C GLY A 193 0.78 -10.51 -18.92
N VAL A 194 1.50 -9.69 -18.13
CA VAL A 194 2.26 -10.12 -16.96
C VAL A 194 2.06 -9.13 -15.83
N SER A 195 1.95 -9.65 -14.60
CA SER A 195 2.00 -8.86 -13.38
C SER A 195 3.07 -9.41 -12.43
N VAL A 196 3.62 -8.57 -11.59
CA VAL A 196 4.53 -8.98 -10.53
C VAL A 196 4.21 -8.22 -9.25
N THR A 197 4.25 -8.94 -8.14
CA THR A 197 4.13 -8.36 -6.79
C THR A 197 5.36 -8.77 -6.00
N PHE A 198 6.06 -7.78 -5.44
CA PHE A 198 7.14 -8.00 -4.48
C PHE A 198 6.62 -7.69 -3.09
N GLN A 199 6.94 -8.55 -2.14
CA GLN A 199 6.53 -8.39 -0.74
C GLN A 199 7.71 -8.63 0.18
N ARG A 200 7.79 -7.86 1.24
CA ARG A 200 8.69 -8.01 2.38
C ARG A 200 7.87 -8.03 3.65
N GLY A 201 8.24 -8.85 4.61
CA GLY A 201 7.69 -8.85 5.95
C GLY A 201 8.71 -9.31 6.97
N ALA A 202 8.50 -8.97 8.24
CA ALA A 202 9.37 -9.37 9.33
C ALA A 202 9.41 -10.90 9.48
N ALA A 203 10.58 -11.48 9.61
CA ALA A 203 10.76 -12.93 9.64
C ALA A 203 10.12 -13.64 10.85
N GLY A 204 9.69 -12.88 11.88
CA GLY A 204 8.95 -13.42 13.04
C GLY A 204 7.43 -13.40 12.93
N GLU A 205 6.88 -12.86 11.83
CA GLU A 205 5.46 -12.60 11.66
C GLU A 205 4.84 -13.39 10.50
N TYR A 206 3.62 -13.88 10.72
CA TYR A 206 2.89 -14.62 9.69
C TYR A 206 2.54 -13.70 8.50
N PRO A 207 2.76 -14.12 7.25
CA PRO A 207 3.24 -15.43 6.78
C PRO A 207 4.77 -15.53 6.61
N PHE A 208 5.54 -14.54 7.06
CA PHE A 208 6.98 -14.44 6.85
C PHE A 208 7.81 -15.15 7.92
N ASP A 209 7.17 -15.77 8.89
CA ASP A 209 7.76 -16.46 10.04
C ASP A 209 8.38 -17.83 9.70
N SER A 210 8.02 -18.41 8.55
CA SER A 210 8.59 -19.69 8.11
C SER A 210 8.50 -19.87 6.59
N ALA A 211 9.41 -20.69 6.04
CA ALA A 211 9.35 -21.07 4.61
C ALA A 211 8.06 -21.82 4.25
N GLU A 212 7.48 -22.59 5.19
CA GLU A 212 6.22 -23.30 4.98
C GLU A 212 5.05 -22.31 4.85
N HIS A 213 4.92 -21.34 5.76
CA HIS A 213 3.87 -20.33 5.70
C HIS A 213 4.01 -19.41 4.48
N LEU A 214 5.24 -19.04 4.10
CA LEU A 214 5.49 -18.32 2.85
C LEU A 214 4.95 -19.12 1.65
N ARG A 215 5.33 -20.39 1.54
CA ARG A 215 4.87 -21.26 0.44
C ARG A 215 3.35 -21.38 0.43
N GLU A 216 2.74 -21.71 1.56
CA GLU A 216 1.28 -21.88 1.65
C GLU A 216 0.52 -20.60 1.30
N THR A 217 1.06 -19.44 1.69
CA THR A 217 0.42 -18.15 1.44
C THR A 217 0.57 -17.70 -0.01
N PHE A 218 1.78 -17.80 -0.58
CA PHE A 218 2.10 -17.20 -1.87
C PHE A 218 2.04 -18.16 -3.05
N ALA A 219 2.20 -19.46 -2.84
CA ALA A 219 2.12 -20.47 -3.89
C ALA A 219 0.96 -21.45 -3.69
N GLY A 220 0.57 -21.75 -2.45
CA GLY A 220 -0.48 -22.71 -2.11
C GLY A 220 0.05 -24.13 -1.89
N GLU A 221 -0.86 -25.01 -1.43
CA GLU A 221 -0.51 -26.39 -1.03
C GLU A 221 -0.15 -27.28 -2.24
N ASP A 222 -0.78 -27.05 -3.40
CA ASP A 222 -0.65 -27.84 -4.62
C ASP A 222 0.43 -27.29 -5.58
N ALA A 223 1.30 -26.39 -5.12
CA ALA A 223 2.35 -25.78 -5.95
C ALA A 223 3.43 -26.80 -6.34
N GLU A 224 3.88 -26.73 -7.58
CA GLU A 224 5.00 -27.51 -8.11
C GLU A 224 6.32 -26.81 -7.79
N ARG A 225 7.26 -27.50 -7.11
CA ARG A 225 8.61 -27.02 -6.89
C ARG A 225 9.41 -27.00 -8.19
N LEU A 226 9.96 -25.85 -8.53
CA LEU A 226 10.89 -25.69 -9.65
C LEU A 226 12.35 -25.64 -9.16
N GLU A 227 13.29 -25.45 -10.09
CA GLU A 227 14.69 -25.20 -9.76
C GLU A 227 14.84 -23.86 -9.04
N ASP A 228 15.61 -23.83 -7.97
CA ASP A 228 15.86 -22.62 -7.18
C ASP A 228 16.53 -21.53 -8.03
N VAL A 229 16.22 -20.28 -7.71
CA VAL A 229 16.91 -19.11 -8.26
C VAL A 229 17.88 -18.53 -7.23
N TYR A 230 18.92 -17.83 -7.70
CA TYR A 230 19.88 -17.18 -6.82
C TYR A 230 19.69 -15.67 -6.83
N ILE A 231 19.44 -15.09 -5.65
CA ILE A 231 19.19 -13.67 -5.47
C ILE A 231 20.27 -13.13 -4.54
N SER A 232 21.09 -12.21 -5.02
CA SER A 232 22.18 -11.59 -4.24
C SER A 232 23.07 -12.63 -3.53
N GLY A 233 23.27 -13.81 -4.15
CA GLY A 233 24.08 -14.90 -3.62
C GLY A 233 23.36 -15.86 -2.66
N GLN A 234 22.08 -15.67 -2.41
CA GLN A 234 21.24 -16.57 -1.60
C GLN A 234 20.35 -17.43 -2.49
N SER A 235 20.12 -18.69 -2.11
CA SER A 235 19.19 -19.60 -2.80
C SER A 235 17.76 -19.23 -2.38
N ALA A 236 16.89 -18.99 -3.36
CA ALA A 236 15.48 -18.71 -3.18
C ALA A 236 14.65 -19.84 -3.83
N GLU A 237 13.61 -20.26 -3.12
CA GLU A 237 12.71 -21.30 -3.60
C GLU A 237 11.81 -20.77 -4.72
N ARG A 238 11.68 -21.50 -5.82
CA ARG A 238 10.78 -21.19 -6.94
C ARG A 238 9.67 -22.21 -7.05
N TRP A 239 8.43 -21.73 -7.17
CA TRP A 239 7.23 -22.54 -7.19
C TRP A 239 6.31 -22.13 -8.32
N ARG A 240 5.68 -23.09 -9.00
CA ARG A 240 4.64 -22.85 -10.01
C ARG A 240 3.28 -23.26 -9.47
N PHE A 241 2.26 -22.46 -9.73
CA PHE A 241 0.90 -22.67 -9.27
C PHE A 241 -0.13 -21.99 -10.18
N THR A 242 -1.40 -22.17 -9.86
CA THR A 242 -2.50 -21.45 -10.53
C THR A 242 -3.00 -20.33 -9.61
N LEU A 243 -2.91 -19.09 -10.08
CA LEU A 243 -3.43 -17.93 -9.39
C LEU A 243 -4.88 -17.72 -9.80
N VAL A 244 -5.76 -17.59 -8.80
CA VAL A 244 -7.18 -17.24 -9.01
C VAL A 244 -7.34 -15.74 -8.87
N LEU A 245 -7.78 -15.06 -9.93
CA LEU A 245 -8.00 -13.63 -9.98
C LEU A 245 -9.34 -13.25 -9.30
N ALA A 246 -9.58 -11.94 -9.08
CA ALA A 246 -10.78 -11.46 -8.38
C ALA A 246 -12.08 -11.74 -9.11
N ASP A 247 -12.03 -11.78 -10.43
CA ASP A 247 -13.17 -12.12 -11.28
C ASP A 247 -13.45 -13.64 -11.33
N GLY A 248 -12.64 -14.44 -10.61
CA GLY A 248 -12.70 -15.91 -10.59
C GLY A 248 -12.02 -16.59 -11.76
N SER A 249 -11.38 -15.84 -12.65
CA SER A 249 -10.54 -16.41 -13.70
C SER A 249 -9.22 -16.95 -13.11
N GLU A 250 -8.60 -17.88 -13.81
CA GLU A 250 -7.36 -18.52 -13.40
C GLU A 250 -6.25 -18.18 -14.37
N CYS A 251 -5.04 -17.94 -13.85
CA CYS A 251 -3.86 -17.76 -14.67
C CYS A 251 -2.66 -18.54 -14.12
N PRO A 252 -1.74 -19.01 -14.98
CA PRO A 252 -0.48 -19.57 -14.54
C PRO A 252 0.33 -18.52 -13.77
N ALA A 253 0.97 -18.96 -12.69
CA ALA A 253 1.76 -18.08 -11.86
C ALA A 253 3.00 -18.78 -11.31
N GLU A 254 4.01 -18.00 -10.95
CA GLU A 254 5.18 -18.47 -10.24
C GLU A 254 5.43 -17.61 -9.01
N ALA A 255 5.93 -18.22 -7.94
CA ALA A 255 6.39 -17.55 -6.75
C ALA A 255 7.88 -17.82 -6.51
N VAL A 256 8.60 -16.79 -6.12
CA VAL A 256 9.97 -16.90 -5.64
C VAL A 256 9.98 -16.46 -4.18
N LEU A 257 10.44 -17.35 -3.29
CA LEU A 257 10.39 -17.18 -1.85
C LEU A 257 11.81 -17.19 -1.29
N LEU A 258 12.17 -16.13 -0.59
CA LEU A 258 13.49 -15.97 0.04
C LEU A 258 13.31 -15.75 1.55
N PRO A 259 13.36 -16.81 2.37
CA PRO A 259 13.39 -16.69 3.82
C PRO A 259 14.68 -15.99 4.26
N GLY A 260 14.58 -15.08 5.23
CA GLY A 260 15.73 -14.37 5.81
C GLY A 260 15.67 -14.35 7.33
N GLU A 261 16.70 -13.80 7.98
CA GLU A 261 16.80 -13.75 9.45
C GLU A 261 15.99 -12.59 10.05
N GLU A 262 16.01 -11.43 9.42
CA GLU A 262 15.27 -10.24 9.87
C GLU A 262 14.01 -10.03 9.03
N PHE A 263 14.12 -10.17 7.73
CA PHE A 263 13.04 -10.05 6.77
C PHE A 263 13.01 -11.25 5.83
N SER A 264 11.82 -11.70 5.52
CA SER A 264 11.57 -12.66 4.45
C SER A 264 10.90 -11.98 3.27
N TYR A 265 11.10 -12.53 2.08
CA TYR A 265 10.64 -11.90 0.83
C TYR A 265 9.86 -12.90 -0.02
N ALA A 266 8.87 -12.38 -0.73
CA ALA A 266 8.13 -13.11 -1.75
C ALA A 266 8.03 -12.26 -3.03
N ALA A 267 8.25 -12.87 -4.18
CA ALA A 267 7.87 -12.32 -5.47
C ALA A 267 6.84 -13.25 -6.12
N VAL A 268 5.72 -12.71 -6.57
CA VAL A 268 4.67 -13.46 -7.26
C VAL A 268 4.49 -12.90 -8.65
N PHE A 269 4.62 -13.76 -9.67
CA PHE A 269 4.50 -13.43 -11.09
C PHE A 269 3.25 -14.08 -11.64
N GLY A 270 2.29 -13.30 -12.14
CA GLY A 270 1.08 -13.78 -12.80
C GLY A 270 1.16 -13.63 -14.32
N LEU A 271 0.93 -14.71 -15.07
CA LEU A 271 0.80 -14.67 -16.54
C LEU A 271 -0.66 -14.41 -16.93
N THR A 272 -1.12 -13.20 -16.66
CA THR A 272 -2.53 -12.78 -16.80
C THR A 272 -3.03 -12.82 -18.25
N GLY A 273 -2.13 -12.63 -19.22
CA GLY A 273 -2.39 -12.84 -20.65
C GLY A 273 -2.17 -14.28 -21.13
N GLY A 274 -1.97 -15.23 -20.20
CA GLY A 274 -1.67 -16.63 -20.50
C GLY A 274 -0.20 -16.88 -20.86
N GLU A 275 0.14 -18.15 -21.08
CA GLU A 275 1.50 -18.59 -21.44
C GLU A 275 1.79 -18.35 -22.93
N THR A 276 1.96 -17.10 -23.34
CA THR A 276 2.47 -16.75 -24.66
C THR A 276 4.00 -16.72 -24.66
N PRO A 277 4.69 -16.88 -25.82
CA PRO A 277 6.14 -16.74 -25.89
C PRO A 277 6.64 -15.38 -25.38
N GLU A 278 5.89 -14.32 -25.61
CA GLU A 278 6.18 -12.95 -25.18
C GLU A 278 6.10 -12.84 -23.65
N ASN A 279 5.03 -13.35 -23.06
CA ASN A 279 4.83 -13.33 -21.59
C ASN A 279 5.88 -14.21 -20.89
N ALA A 280 6.20 -15.40 -21.46
CA ALA A 280 7.26 -16.25 -20.94
C ALA A 280 8.63 -15.57 -20.98
N ALA A 281 8.97 -14.88 -22.08
CA ALA A 281 10.22 -14.12 -22.17
C ALA A 281 10.28 -12.94 -21.18
N MET A 282 9.13 -12.29 -20.91
CA MET A 282 9.01 -11.23 -19.92
C MET A 282 9.21 -11.78 -18.49
N LEU A 283 8.60 -12.92 -18.18
CA LEU A 283 8.80 -13.62 -16.90
C LEU A 283 10.27 -14.00 -16.68
N GLU A 284 10.94 -14.61 -17.66
CA GLU A 284 12.35 -14.96 -17.55
C GLU A 284 13.23 -13.70 -17.32
N ARG A 285 12.96 -12.59 -18.01
CA ARG A 285 13.66 -11.31 -17.78
C ARG A 285 13.51 -10.82 -16.34
N LEU A 286 12.30 -10.89 -15.79
CA LEU A 286 12.04 -10.51 -14.39
C LEU A 286 12.80 -11.43 -13.44
N LEU A 287 12.78 -12.75 -13.66
CA LEU A 287 13.48 -13.72 -12.82
C LEU A 287 15.00 -13.54 -12.88
N ASP A 288 15.58 -13.33 -14.09
CA ASP A 288 17.02 -13.13 -14.29
C ASP A 288 17.54 -11.83 -13.65
N SER A 289 16.66 -10.84 -13.45
CA SER A 289 17.00 -9.53 -12.89
C SER A 289 16.67 -9.40 -11.39
N LEU A 290 16.15 -10.45 -10.75
CA LEU A 290 15.81 -10.42 -9.32
C LEU A 290 17.03 -10.05 -8.46
N ALA A 291 16.87 -9.06 -7.62
CA ALA A 291 17.88 -8.59 -6.69
C ALA A 291 17.26 -8.02 -5.40
N LEU A 292 18.04 -8.04 -4.33
CA LEU A 292 17.80 -7.22 -3.13
C LEU A 292 18.54 -5.90 -3.29
N SER A 293 17.84 -4.80 -3.17
CA SER A 293 18.37 -3.42 -3.34
C SER A 293 17.92 -2.52 -2.21
#